data_dd84c84587151183607f6b90e654b19a
#
_entry.id   dd84c84587151183607f6b90e654b19a
#
_cell.length_a   1.000
_cell.length_b   1.000
_cell.length_c   1.000
_cell.angle_alpha   90.00
_cell.angle_beta   90.00
_cell.angle_gamma   90.00
#
_symmetry.space_group_name_H-M   'P 1'
#
loop_
_entity.id
_entity.type
_entity.pdbx_description
1 polymer ?
#
loop_
_entity_poly.entity_id
_entity_poly.type
_entity_poly.pdbx_seq_one_letter_code
_entity_poly.pdbx_strand_id
1 'polypeptide(L)'
;MERKRARAIFTNDAECDDMNSVVHLLLYANDIELEGLVLSSSIFHYAGDPEQEIEPKRWAGGSWMWEYLDAYEQVQDRLRAHDPRYPTADELREVTCIGNIKTTGDMDEDTDGSELIRKAILKDDPRPIHLLAGGGTNTIARALKHIDDEYRRTDQWDEMYRRVCETAIIYMIVTQDTTYRDYISDAWPDLRTLHCTSIMGIAFLFGKETCPPRVQEIMRAPWIEEHLLNKGPLLAKYHTWADGHVYPGEEDRSQFGSNPGLLGGNWWGHEDRVRHDMISEGDSPSFLYLVDTGLRSLENPSWGGWGGR
;
A
#
# COMPACT_ATOMS: atom_id res chain seq x y z
N MET A 1 5.51 14.85 -26.37
CA MET A 1 4.29 14.73 -25.58
C MET A 1 4.71 14.32 -24.17
N GLU A 2 4.35 15.13 -23.21
CA GLU A 2 4.57 14.78 -21.80
C GLU A 2 3.73 13.53 -21.48
N ARG A 3 4.38 12.48 -20.94
CA ARG A 3 3.67 11.25 -20.57
C ARG A 3 2.79 11.55 -19.37
N LYS A 4 1.50 11.30 -19.47
CA LYS A 4 0.58 11.47 -18.35
C LYS A 4 0.89 10.42 -17.26
N ARG A 5 1.05 10.90 -16.04
CA ARG A 5 1.22 10.02 -14.87
C ARG A 5 -0.04 9.21 -14.63
N ALA A 6 0.09 8.00 -14.10
CA ALA A 6 -1.05 7.23 -13.59
C ALA A 6 -1.56 7.88 -12.30
N ARG A 7 -2.89 7.99 -12.15
CA ARG A 7 -3.54 8.44 -10.92
C ARG A 7 -3.66 7.27 -9.97
N ALA A 8 -3.29 7.44 -8.72
CA ALA A 8 -3.36 6.36 -7.74
C ALA A 8 -3.77 6.83 -6.35
N ILE A 9 -4.51 5.96 -5.64
CA ILE A 9 -4.72 6.02 -4.20
C ILE A 9 -4.16 4.72 -3.63
N PHE A 10 -3.30 4.84 -2.62
CA PHE A 10 -2.75 3.70 -1.90
C PHE A 10 -3.46 3.57 -0.55
N THR A 11 -4.11 2.42 -0.32
CA THR A 11 -4.67 2.06 1.00
C THR A 11 -3.77 1.01 1.65
N ASN A 12 -3.60 1.09 2.96
CA ASN A 12 -2.68 0.25 3.73
C ASN A 12 -3.23 -0.02 5.13
N ASP A 13 -2.75 -1.04 5.82
CA ASP A 13 -3.22 -1.42 7.15
C ASP A 13 -2.18 -1.25 8.26
N ALA A 14 -1.12 -0.47 7.98
CA ALA A 14 -0.05 -0.15 8.92
C ALA A 14 0.86 -1.34 9.32
N GLU A 15 0.96 -2.35 8.48
CA GLU A 15 1.98 -3.38 8.63
C GLU A 15 3.38 -2.84 8.26
N CYS A 16 4.42 -3.48 8.73
CA CYS A 16 5.80 -3.04 8.50
C CYS A 16 6.17 -2.97 7.01
N ASP A 17 5.66 -3.86 6.18
CA ASP A 17 5.90 -3.87 4.75
C ASP A 17 5.08 -2.82 3.99
N ASP A 18 3.87 -2.45 4.46
CA ASP A 18 3.17 -1.25 4.02
C ASP A 18 3.99 0.01 4.26
N MET A 19 4.55 0.12 5.47
CA MET A 19 5.36 1.28 5.85
C MET A 19 6.59 1.43 4.94
N ASN A 20 7.28 0.34 4.66
CA ASN A 20 8.39 0.31 3.71
C ASN A 20 7.93 0.63 2.29
N SER A 21 6.78 0.09 1.89
CA SER A 21 6.17 0.36 0.59
C SER A 21 5.80 1.83 0.43
N VAL A 22 5.36 2.51 1.50
CA VAL A 22 5.13 3.97 1.48
C VAL A 22 6.43 4.73 1.26
N VAL A 23 7.54 4.37 1.93
CA VAL A 23 8.84 4.99 1.68
C VAL A 23 9.24 4.87 0.21
N HIS A 24 9.08 3.67 -0.35
CA HIS A 24 9.40 3.40 -1.75
C HIS A 24 8.47 4.17 -2.71
N LEU A 25 7.16 4.19 -2.44
CA LEU A 25 6.16 4.93 -3.22
C LEU A 25 6.46 6.43 -3.26
N LEU A 26 6.85 7.03 -2.13
CA LEU A 26 7.23 8.43 -2.04
C LEU A 26 8.44 8.78 -2.91
N LEU A 27 9.37 7.83 -3.13
CA LEU A 27 10.50 8.00 -4.05
C LEU A 27 10.10 7.92 -5.53
N TYR A 28 8.89 7.43 -5.85
CA TYR A 28 8.30 7.41 -7.19
C TYR A 28 7.13 8.36 -7.37
N ALA A 29 6.89 9.26 -6.41
CA ALA A 29 5.79 10.21 -6.47
C ALA A 29 5.90 11.24 -7.61
N ASN A 30 7.06 11.32 -8.29
CA ASN A 30 7.20 12.08 -9.53
C ASN A 30 6.62 11.35 -10.77
N ASP A 31 6.57 10.01 -10.76
CA ASP A 31 6.07 9.18 -11.86
C ASP A 31 4.60 8.78 -11.68
N ILE A 32 4.10 8.83 -10.45
CA ILE A 32 2.72 8.50 -10.07
C ILE A 32 2.06 9.76 -9.53
N GLU A 33 0.84 10.06 -9.96
CA GLU A 33 0.03 11.13 -9.39
C GLU A 33 -0.74 10.56 -8.19
N LEU A 34 -0.20 10.79 -6.99
CA LEU A 34 -0.83 10.33 -5.76
C LEU A 34 -2.02 11.23 -5.41
N GLU A 35 -3.21 10.68 -5.50
CA GLU A 35 -4.46 11.33 -5.10
C GLU A 35 -4.94 10.86 -3.71
N GLY A 36 -4.24 9.93 -3.07
CA GLY A 36 -4.52 9.49 -1.71
C GLY A 36 -3.48 8.56 -1.11
N LEU A 37 -3.24 8.76 0.18
CA LEU A 37 -2.59 7.83 1.10
C LEU A 37 -3.59 7.57 2.22
N VAL A 38 -4.17 6.37 2.28
CA VAL A 38 -5.31 6.07 3.14
C VAL A 38 -5.00 4.92 4.07
N LEU A 39 -5.14 5.16 5.37
CA LEU A 39 -5.04 4.11 6.36
C LEU A 39 -6.36 3.33 6.40
N SER A 40 -6.30 2.02 6.24
CA SER A 40 -7.43 1.09 6.29
C SER A 40 -7.16 -0.02 7.31
N SER A 41 -7.86 -1.12 7.23
CA SER A 41 -7.65 -2.31 8.07
C SER A 41 -7.51 -3.57 7.22
N SER A 42 -7.08 -4.64 7.87
CA SER A 42 -7.07 -5.99 7.30
C SER A 42 -7.45 -7.04 8.35
N ILE A 43 -7.38 -8.29 7.95
CA ILE A 43 -7.48 -9.42 8.91
C ILE A 43 -6.29 -9.49 9.88
N PHE A 44 -5.19 -8.82 9.54
CA PHE A 44 -3.96 -8.82 10.33
C PHE A 44 -3.85 -7.60 11.25
N HIS A 45 -4.33 -6.43 10.80
CA HIS A 45 -4.15 -5.14 11.48
C HIS A 45 -5.45 -4.33 11.49
N TYR A 46 -5.89 -3.90 12.67
CA TYR A 46 -7.02 -2.98 12.84
C TYR A 46 -6.98 -2.27 14.21
N ALA A 47 -7.60 -1.10 14.28
CA ALA A 47 -7.56 -0.22 15.45
C ALA A 47 -8.39 -0.72 16.63
N GLY A 48 -9.33 -1.62 16.42
CA GLY A 48 -10.34 -1.99 17.38
C GLY A 48 -11.54 -1.03 17.38
N ASP A 49 -12.59 -1.43 18.10
CA ASP A 49 -13.78 -0.62 18.33
C ASP A 49 -14.19 -0.71 19.79
N PRO A 50 -13.86 0.31 20.62
CA PRO A 50 -14.22 0.32 22.04
C PRO A 50 -15.72 0.28 22.29
N GLU A 51 -16.55 0.77 21.36
CA GLU A 51 -18.00 0.76 21.49
C GLU A 51 -18.58 -0.66 21.33
N GLN A 52 -17.88 -1.50 20.58
CA GLN A 52 -18.21 -2.90 20.35
C GLN A 52 -17.35 -3.87 21.18
N GLU A 53 -16.54 -3.36 22.08
CA GLU A 53 -15.59 -4.15 22.91
C GLU A 53 -14.61 -4.97 22.05
N ILE A 54 -14.20 -4.43 20.89
CA ILE A 54 -13.22 -5.06 20.00
C ILE A 54 -11.84 -4.48 20.28
N GLU A 55 -10.93 -5.31 20.77
CA GLU A 55 -9.56 -4.92 21.03
C GLU A 55 -8.77 -4.67 19.73
N PRO A 56 -7.80 -3.74 19.74
CA PRO A 56 -6.88 -3.55 18.60
C PRO A 56 -6.12 -4.82 18.27
N LYS A 57 -5.82 -5.01 16.99
CA LYS A 57 -4.96 -6.10 16.54
C LYS A 57 -3.75 -5.54 15.79
N ARG A 58 -2.55 -5.74 16.35
CA ARG A 58 -1.26 -5.34 15.75
C ARG A 58 -1.28 -3.90 15.21
N TRP A 59 -1.92 -3.01 15.94
CA TRP A 59 -2.19 -1.67 15.46
C TRP A 59 -1.07 -0.71 15.83
N ALA A 60 -0.36 -0.22 14.83
CA ALA A 60 0.75 0.73 15.01
C ALA A 60 0.29 2.17 15.30
N GLY A 61 -1.03 2.41 15.31
CA GLY A 61 -1.59 3.77 15.44
C GLY A 61 -1.80 4.46 14.09
N GLY A 62 -2.52 5.58 14.12
CA GLY A 62 -2.89 6.33 12.92
C GLY A 62 -1.87 7.40 12.50
N SER A 63 -0.93 7.78 13.35
CA SER A 63 -0.06 8.95 13.13
C SER A 63 1.16 8.67 12.24
N TRP A 64 1.53 7.43 12.06
CA TRP A 64 2.78 7.07 11.41
C TRP A 64 2.94 7.62 9.99
N MET A 65 1.87 7.69 9.20
CA MET A 65 1.94 8.25 7.84
C MET A 65 2.39 9.70 7.83
N TRP A 66 1.87 10.52 8.77
CA TRP A 66 2.28 11.92 8.91
C TRP A 66 3.74 12.05 9.32
N GLU A 67 4.23 11.17 10.20
CA GLU A 67 5.65 11.13 10.56
C GLU A 67 6.55 10.78 9.36
N TYR A 68 6.07 9.96 8.43
CA TYR A 68 6.78 9.67 7.18
C TYR A 68 6.77 10.87 6.23
N LEU A 69 5.66 11.61 6.19
CA LEU A 69 5.59 12.87 5.44
C LEU A 69 6.48 13.96 6.03
N ASP A 70 6.64 14.02 7.35
CA ASP A 70 7.60 14.91 8.00
C ASP A 70 9.06 14.55 7.64
N ALA A 71 9.35 13.28 7.47
CA ALA A 71 10.65 12.82 6.98
C ALA A 71 10.83 13.10 5.48
N TYR A 72 9.77 12.98 4.68
CA TYR A 72 9.76 13.35 3.26
C TYR A 72 10.00 14.86 3.07
N GLU A 73 9.38 15.71 3.89
CA GLU A 73 9.56 17.16 3.86
C GLU A 73 11.04 17.56 3.95
N GLN A 74 11.82 16.85 4.76
CA GLN A 74 13.25 17.14 4.94
C GLN A 74 14.09 16.80 3.68
N VAL A 75 13.54 16.03 2.74
CA VAL A 75 14.24 15.62 1.50
C VAL A 75 13.57 16.14 0.23
N GLN A 76 12.35 16.65 0.29
CA GLN A 76 11.54 17.04 -0.87
C GLN A 76 12.27 18.03 -1.79
N ASP A 77 12.99 19.01 -1.28
CA ASP A 77 13.71 19.99 -2.10
C ASP A 77 14.81 19.35 -2.94
N ARG A 78 15.46 18.31 -2.42
CA ARG A 78 16.46 17.53 -3.17
C ARG A 78 15.80 16.68 -4.24
N LEU A 79 14.68 16.03 -3.92
CA LEU A 79 13.90 15.27 -4.87
C LEU A 79 13.39 16.19 -6.00
N ARG A 80 12.83 17.33 -5.67
CA ARG A 80 12.36 18.35 -6.62
C ARG A 80 13.47 18.98 -7.46
N ALA A 81 14.71 19.01 -6.97
CA ALA A 81 15.86 19.41 -7.75
C ALA A 81 16.21 18.40 -8.86
N HIS A 82 15.91 17.12 -8.67
CA HIS A 82 16.04 16.08 -9.69
C HIS A 82 14.86 16.07 -10.67
N ASP A 83 13.63 16.22 -10.12
CA ASP A 83 12.42 16.25 -10.93
C ASP A 83 11.37 17.14 -10.25
N PRO A 84 11.00 18.29 -10.86
CA PRO A 84 10.03 19.20 -10.26
C PRO A 84 8.61 18.62 -10.12
N ARG A 85 8.33 17.44 -10.70
CA ARG A 85 7.05 16.75 -10.57
C ARG A 85 6.85 16.07 -9.21
N TYR A 86 7.89 15.96 -8.38
CA TYR A 86 7.70 15.50 -6.99
C TYR A 86 6.74 16.44 -6.25
N PRO A 87 5.70 15.92 -5.60
CA PRO A 87 4.79 16.73 -4.79
C PRO A 87 5.53 17.33 -3.59
N THR A 88 4.99 18.39 -3.04
CA THR A 88 5.41 18.86 -1.71
C THR A 88 4.83 17.98 -0.61
N ALA A 89 5.41 18.04 0.57
CA ALA A 89 4.88 17.33 1.73
C ALA A 89 3.46 17.81 2.09
N ASP A 90 3.17 19.10 1.91
CA ASP A 90 1.85 19.65 2.17
C ASP A 90 0.80 19.12 1.19
N GLU A 91 1.13 19.05 -0.11
CA GLU A 91 0.24 18.40 -1.10
C GLU A 91 -0.04 16.93 -0.75
N LEU A 92 0.95 16.21 -0.23
CA LEU A 92 0.74 14.84 0.23
C LEU A 92 -0.10 14.75 1.51
N ARG A 93 0.12 15.66 2.47
CA ARG A 93 -0.69 15.73 3.70
C ARG A 93 -2.16 16.01 3.41
N GLU A 94 -2.48 16.85 2.42
CA GLU A 94 -3.84 17.18 2.00
C GLU A 94 -4.62 15.93 1.49
N VAL A 95 -3.92 14.93 0.96
CA VAL A 95 -4.50 13.68 0.45
C VAL A 95 -4.23 12.49 1.35
N THR A 96 -3.73 12.71 2.56
CA THR A 96 -3.50 11.67 3.56
C THR A 96 -4.61 11.66 4.58
N CYS A 97 -5.28 10.53 4.76
CA CYS A 97 -6.42 10.44 5.67
C CYS A 97 -6.62 9.01 6.23
N ILE A 98 -7.54 8.93 7.19
CA ILE A 98 -7.94 7.68 7.82
C ILE A 98 -9.21 7.17 7.14
N GLY A 99 -9.20 5.91 6.76
CA GLY A 99 -10.34 5.18 6.22
C GLY A 99 -11.04 4.33 7.29
N ASN A 100 -11.55 3.20 6.89
CA ASN A 100 -12.26 2.27 7.76
C ASN A 100 -11.24 1.36 8.45
N ILE A 101 -11.06 1.54 9.75
CA ILE A 101 -9.96 0.94 10.52
C ILE A 101 -10.41 0.13 11.74
N LYS A 102 -11.71 0.13 12.09
CA LYS A 102 -12.19 -0.42 13.36
C LYS A 102 -12.01 -1.93 13.47
N THR A 103 -12.34 -2.64 12.39
CA THR A 103 -12.28 -4.11 12.36
C THR A 103 -11.90 -4.62 10.97
N THR A 104 -11.71 -5.93 10.86
CA THR A 104 -11.55 -6.60 9.55
C THR A 104 -12.82 -6.42 8.71
N GLY A 105 -12.67 -5.86 7.52
CA GLY A 105 -13.79 -5.69 6.60
C GLY A 105 -14.80 -4.62 7.02
N ASP A 106 -14.44 -3.74 7.96
CA ASP A 106 -15.24 -2.59 8.34
C ASP A 106 -15.57 -1.72 7.12
N MET A 107 -16.85 -1.60 6.81
CA MET A 107 -17.39 -0.74 5.75
C MET A 107 -18.75 -0.15 6.13
N ASP A 108 -19.03 -0.01 7.42
CA ASP A 108 -20.35 0.38 7.91
C ASP A 108 -20.59 1.88 7.75
N GLU A 109 -19.58 2.70 7.99
CA GLU A 109 -19.69 4.15 7.99
C GLU A 109 -18.76 4.80 6.95
N ASP A 110 -19.18 5.96 6.43
CA ASP A 110 -18.32 6.80 5.61
C ASP A 110 -17.20 7.39 6.46
N THR A 111 -16.01 7.43 5.89
CA THR A 111 -14.81 8.00 6.49
C THR A 111 -14.17 8.99 5.53
N ASP A 112 -13.24 9.80 6.00
CA ASP A 112 -12.49 10.71 5.14
C ASP A 112 -11.80 9.94 4.00
N GLY A 113 -11.30 8.73 4.29
CA GLY A 113 -10.68 7.85 3.29
C GLY A 113 -11.65 7.34 2.25
N SER A 114 -12.83 6.85 2.64
CA SER A 114 -13.84 6.39 1.69
C SER A 114 -14.40 7.54 0.84
N GLU A 115 -14.57 8.73 1.43
CA GLU A 115 -14.99 9.92 0.71
C GLU A 115 -13.94 10.43 -0.29
N LEU A 116 -12.65 10.38 0.08
CA LEU A 116 -11.56 10.73 -0.84
C LEU A 116 -11.56 9.77 -2.03
N ILE A 117 -11.70 8.46 -1.81
CA ILE A 117 -11.78 7.46 -2.88
C ILE A 117 -13.00 7.71 -3.77
N ARG A 118 -14.19 7.94 -3.17
CA ARG A 118 -15.42 8.23 -3.90
C ARG A 118 -15.25 9.46 -4.82
N LYS A 119 -14.69 10.55 -4.30
CA LYS A 119 -14.43 11.77 -5.07
C LYS A 119 -13.45 11.53 -6.21
N ALA A 120 -12.41 10.74 -6.00
CA ALA A 120 -11.43 10.42 -7.03
C ALA A 120 -12.02 9.57 -8.16
N ILE A 121 -12.92 8.61 -7.84
CA ILE A 121 -13.67 7.83 -8.84
C ILE A 121 -14.59 8.73 -9.66
N LEU A 122 -15.29 9.67 -9.00
CA LEU A 122 -16.27 10.55 -9.64
C LEU A 122 -15.65 11.82 -10.26
N LYS A 123 -14.33 11.99 -10.14
CA LYS A 123 -13.61 13.13 -10.74
C LYS A 123 -13.75 13.12 -12.26
N ASP A 124 -13.93 14.29 -12.86
CA ASP A 124 -13.93 14.46 -14.31
C ASP A 124 -12.48 14.44 -14.84
N ASP A 125 -11.90 13.26 -14.92
CA ASP A 125 -10.57 13.01 -15.48
C ASP A 125 -10.66 11.78 -16.41
N PRO A 126 -10.20 11.86 -17.66
CA PRO A 126 -10.28 10.75 -18.61
C PRO A 126 -9.34 9.59 -18.26
N ARG A 127 -8.42 9.77 -17.31
CA ARG A 127 -7.51 8.72 -16.85
C ARG A 127 -8.19 7.90 -15.76
N PRO A 128 -8.02 6.58 -15.77
CA PRO A 128 -8.50 5.77 -14.66
C PRO A 128 -7.76 6.10 -13.36
N ILE A 129 -8.44 5.88 -12.23
CA ILE A 129 -7.85 5.89 -10.89
C ILE A 129 -7.48 4.46 -10.49
N HIS A 130 -6.26 4.24 -10.09
CA HIS A 130 -5.77 2.96 -9.58
C HIS A 130 -5.90 2.96 -8.05
N LEU A 131 -6.76 2.11 -7.54
CA LEU A 131 -7.01 1.90 -6.11
C LEU A 131 -6.15 0.73 -5.66
N LEU A 132 -5.07 1.02 -4.96
CA LEU A 132 -4.02 0.06 -4.61
C LEU A 132 -4.24 -0.39 -3.16
N ALA A 133 -4.76 -1.61 -2.99
CA ALA A 133 -5.04 -2.17 -1.67
C ALA A 133 -3.84 -2.96 -1.16
N GLY A 134 -3.05 -2.37 -0.26
CA GLY A 134 -2.02 -3.02 0.54
C GLY A 134 -2.65 -3.85 1.66
N GLY A 135 -3.63 -3.31 2.38
CA GLY A 135 -4.44 -4.04 3.35
C GLY A 135 -5.72 -4.64 2.77
N GLY A 136 -6.80 -4.56 3.55
CA GLY A 136 -8.15 -4.94 3.10
C GLY A 136 -8.71 -4.01 2.03
N THR A 137 -9.77 -4.48 1.37
CA THR A 137 -10.51 -3.67 0.38
C THR A 137 -11.67 -2.88 1.01
N ASN A 138 -11.83 -2.91 2.31
CA ASN A 138 -12.97 -2.39 3.06
C ASN A 138 -13.25 -0.90 2.84
N THR A 139 -12.24 -0.03 2.88
CA THR A 139 -12.43 1.41 2.64
C THR A 139 -12.80 1.69 1.17
N ILE A 140 -12.25 0.92 0.22
CA ILE A 140 -12.65 0.98 -1.19
C ILE A 140 -14.09 0.50 -1.35
N ALA A 141 -14.45 -0.61 -0.67
CA ALA A 141 -15.80 -1.14 -0.68
C ALA A 141 -16.81 -0.13 -0.11
N ARG A 142 -16.45 0.60 0.97
CA ARG A 142 -17.29 1.66 1.52
C ARG A 142 -17.53 2.79 0.53
N ALA A 143 -16.49 3.24 -0.17
CA ALA A 143 -16.62 4.27 -1.21
C ALA A 143 -17.56 3.83 -2.34
N LEU A 144 -17.40 2.59 -2.81
CA LEU A 144 -18.27 1.99 -3.83
C LEU A 144 -19.70 1.81 -3.32
N LYS A 145 -19.85 1.42 -2.05
CA LYS A 145 -21.17 1.27 -1.43
C LYS A 145 -21.91 2.60 -1.29
N HIS A 146 -21.20 3.67 -0.99
CA HIS A 146 -21.81 5.01 -0.95
C HIS A 146 -22.38 5.37 -2.34
N ILE A 147 -21.64 5.15 -3.42
CA ILE A 147 -22.12 5.39 -4.79
C ILE A 147 -23.33 4.50 -5.10
N ASP A 148 -23.28 3.24 -4.70
CA ASP A 148 -24.36 2.29 -4.86
C ASP A 148 -25.64 2.75 -4.11
N ASP A 149 -25.51 3.13 -2.84
CA ASP A 149 -26.61 3.59 -2.00
C ASP A 149 -27.26 4.88 -2.56
N GLU A 150 -26.43 5.79 -3.14
CA GLU A 150 -26.89 7.05 -3.72
C GLU A 150 -27.63 6.87 -5.06
N TYR A 151 -27.10 6.01 -5.95
CA TYR A 151 -27.54 5.97 -7.35
C TYR A 151 -28.34 4.73 -7.74
N ARG A 152 -28.20 3.56 -7.08
CA ARG A 152 -28.78 2.27 -7.52
C ARG A 152 -30.29 2.31 -7.77
N ARG A 153 -31.01 3.16 -7.06
CA ARG A 153 -32.47 3.27 -7.19
C ARG A 153 -32.91 4.49 -7.98
N THR A 154 -32.03 5.09 -8.75
CA THR A 154 -32.29 6.25 -9.58
C THR A 154 -32.21 5.91 -11.07
N ASP A 155 -32.70 6.78 -11.92
CA ASP A 155 -32.56 6.69 -13.38
C ASP A 155 -31.13 6.94 -13.87
N GLN A 156 -30.24 7.37 -13.00
CA GLN A 156 -28.83 7.63 -13.29
C GLN A 156 -27.95 6.39 -13.06
N TRP A 157 -28.50 5.28 -12.53
CA TRP A 157 -27.69 4.12 -12.14
C TRP A 157 -26.86 3.55 -13.27
N ASP A 158 -27.45 3.28 -14.43
CA ASP A 158 -26.73 2.65 -15.54
C ASP A 158 -25.55 3.47 -16.02
N GLU A 159 -25.70 4.79 -16.04
CA GLU A 159 -24.62 5.72 -16.41
C GLU A 159 -23.53 5.74 -15.32
N MET A 160 -23.93 5.81 -14.05
CA MET A 160 -23.01 5.84 -12.91
C MET A 160 -22.24 4.53 -12.79
N TYR A 161 -22.93 3.40 -12.90
CA TYR A 161 -22.31 2.07 -12.88
C TYR A 161 -21.23 1.94 -13.95
N ARG A 162 -21.58 2.27 -15.19
CA ARG A 162 -20.63 2.25 -16.30
C ARG A 162 -19.44 3.17 -16.05
N ARG A 163 -19.69 4.40 -15.59
CA ARG A 163 -18.64 5.36 -15.26
C ARG A 163 -17.68 4.81 -14.22
N VAL A 164 -18.15 4.24 -13.12
CA VAL A 164 -17.32 3.64 -12.09
C VAL A 164 -16.47 2.51 -12.66
N CYS A 165 -17.06 1.59 -13.41
CA CYS A 165 -16.36 0.46 -14.02
C CYS A 165 -15.29 0.88 -15.06
N GLU A 166 -15.52 2.00 -15.77
CA GLU A 166 -14.55 2.56 -16.73
C GLU A 166 -13.42 3.36 -16.02
N THR A 167 -13.72 3.96 -14.85
CA THR A 167 -12.80 4.88 -14.18
C THR A 167 -11.93 4.19 -13.15
N ALA A 168 -12.46 3.24 -12.36
CA ALA A 168 -11.74 2.64 -11.26
C ALA A 168 -11.08 1.31 -11.65
N ILE A 169 -9.87 1.08 -11.14
CA ILE A 169 -9.15 -0.19 -11.24
C ILE A 169 -8.67 -0.52 -9.83
N ILE A 170 -9.07 -1.66 -9.29
CA ILE A 170 -8.60 -2.12 -7.98
C ILE A 170 -7.44 -3.08 -8.16
N TYR A 171 -6.31 -2.81 -7.51
CA TYR A 171 -5.20 -3.73 -7.40
C TYR A 171 -5.11 -4.22 -5.95
N MET A 172 -5.22 -5.52 -5.76
CA MET A 172 -5.19 -6.15 -4.43
C MET A 172 -3.90 -6.92 -4.23
N ILE A 173 -3.23 -6.66 -3.12
CA ILE A 173 -2.15 -7.50 -2.61
C ILE A 173 -2.80 -8.61 -1.77
N VAL A 174 -2.91 -9.78 -2.37
CA VAL A 174 -3.71 -10.90 -1.87
C VAL A 174 -5.15 -10.47 -1.53
N THR A 175 -5.86 -11.22 -0.71
CA THR A 175 -7.21 -10.85 -0.23
C THR A 175 -7.13 -10.78 1.29
N GLN A 176 -6.99 -9.57 1.82
CA GLN A 176 -6.70 -9.35 3.25
C GLN A 176 -7.96 -9.06 4.09
N ASP A 177 -9.13 -9.08 3.47
CA ASP A 177 -10.45 -9.11 4.12
C ASP A 177 -11.48 -9.80 3.23
N THR A 178 -12.74 -9.78 3.62
CA THR A 178 -13.81 -10.45 2.86
C THR A 178 -14.61 -9.51 1.97
N THR A 179 -14.38 -8.19 2.01
CA THR A 179 -15.25 -7.20 1.35
C THR A 179 -15.24 -7.28 -0.17
N TYR A 180 -14.11 -7.71 -0.76
CA TYR A 180 -14.09 -7.99 -2.18
C TYR A 180 -15.08 -9.11 -2.54
N ARG A 181 -15.00 -10.25 -1.84
CA ARG A 181 -15.86 -11.41 -2.08
C ARG A 181 -17.31 -11.14 -1.72
N ASP A 182 -17.54 -10.50 -0.57
CA ASP A 182 -18.87 -10.40 0.03
C ASP A 182 -19.66 -9.20 -0.50
N TYR A 183 -19.00 -8.25 -1.16
CA TYR A 183 -19.66 -7.08 -1.71
C TYR A 183 -19.16 -6.68 -3.11
N ILE A 184 -17.85 -6.40 -3.31
CA ILE A 184 -17.39 -5.77 -4.55
C ILE A 184 -17.65 -6.67 -5.77
N SER A 185 -17.32 -7.95 -5.68
CA SER A 185 -17.47 -8.88 -6.80
C SER A 185 -18.93 -9.06 -7.28
N ASP A 186 -19.88 -8.95 -6.37
CA ASP A 186 -21.31 -9.14 -6.66
C ASP A 186 -22.00 -7.82 -7.06
N ALA A 187 -21.68 -6.72 -6.39
CA ALA A 187 -22.29 -5.42 -6.66
C ALA A 187 -21.71 -4.74 -7.90
N TRP A 188 -20.43 -5.00 -8.22
CA TRP A 188 -19.65 -4.37 -9.28
C TRP A 188 -18.92 -5.40 -10.15
N PRO A 189 -19.62 -6.39 -10.77
CA PRO A 189 -19.00 -7.51 -11.48
C PRO A 189 -18.16 -7.11 -12.69
N ASP A 190 -18.41 -5.94 -13.30
CA ASP A 190 -17.66 -5.43 -14.45
C ASP A 190 -16.47 -4.54 -14.04
N LEU A 191 -16.31 -4.28 -12.74
CA LEU A 191 -15.20 -3.48 -12.24
C LEU A 191 -13.88 -4.23 -12.43
N ARG A 192 -12.91 -3.57 -13.05
CA ARG A 192 -11.61 -4.17 -13.29
C ARG A 192 -10.85 -4.38 -12.00
N THR A 193 -10.50 -5.62 -11.70
CA THR A 193 -9.70 -5.99 -10.53
C THR A 193 -8.44 -6.76 -10.94
N LEU A 194 -7.35 -6.48 -10.25
CA LEU A 194 -6.04 -7.10 -10.42
C LEU A 194 -5.66 -7.75 -9.08
N HIS A 195 -5.28 -9.02 -9.12
CA HIS A 195 -4.92 -9.77 -7.92
C HIS A 195 -3.44 -10.14 -7.97
N CYS A 196 -2.67 -9.63 -7.04
CA CYS A 196 -1.29 -10.04 -6.83
C CYS A 196 -1.24 -11.17 -5.80
N THR A 197 -0.78 -12.33 -6.22
CA THR A 197 -0.58 -13.49 -5.35
C THR A 197 0.90 -13.81 -5.12
N SER A 198 1.81 -12.97 -5.66
CA SER A 198 3.27 -13.20 -5.67
C SER A 198 4.02 -12.28 -4.69
N ILE A 199 3.35 -11.82 -3.66
CA ILE A 199 3.89 -10.93 -2.61
C ILE A 199 5.14 -11.52 -1.93
N MET A 200 5.22 -12.82 -1.77
CA MET A 200 6.20 -13.51 -0.93
C MET A 200 7.66 -13.29 -1.38
N GLY A 201 7.89 -13.03 -2.66
CA GLY A 201 9.24 -12.75 -3.17
C GLY A 201 9.84 -11.43 -2.68
N ILE A 202 8.99 -10.45 -2.34
CA ILE A 202 9.42 -9.14 -1.84
C ILE A 202 9.29 -9.07 -0.32
N ALA A 203 8.23 -9.68 0.23
CA ALA A 203 7.95 -9.57 1.66
C ALA A 203 8.86 -10.45 2.54
N PHE A 204 9.19 -11.67 2.11
CA PHE A 204 9.66 -12.68 3.05
C PHE A 204 10.96 -13.38 2.69
N LEU A 205 11.58 -12.99 1.59
CA LEU A 205 12.78 -13.68 1.12
C LEU A 205 12.59 -15.20 0.94
N PHE A 206 11.35 -15.60 0.63
CA PHE A 206 11.07 -16.97 0.24
C PHE A 206 11.77 -17.26 -1.07
N GLY A 207 12.46 -18.17 -1.27
CA GLY A 207 13.19 -18.42 -2.50
C GLY A 207 14.57 -17.82 -2.51
N LYS A 208 15.12 -17.48 -1.34
CA LYS A 208 16.53 -17.17 -1.18
C LYS A 208 17.42 -18.16 -1.97
N GLU A 209 17.05 -19.45 -1.97
CA GLU A 209 17.77 -20.49 -2.71
C GLU A 209 17.42 -20.52 -4.21
N THR A 210 16.26 -19.99 -4.60
CA THR A 210 15.80 -19.96 -5.98
C THR A 210 16.12 -18.65 -6.70
N CYS A 211 16.44 -17.60 -5.93
CA CYS A 211 16.86 -16.31 -6.48
C CYS A 211 18.31 -16.38 -7.01
N PRO A 212 18.61 -15.66 -8.10
CA PRO A 212 20.01 -15.49 -8.51
C PRO A 212 20.86 -14.92 -7.38
N PRO A 213 22.18 -15.31 -7.27
CA PRO A 213 23.05 -14.84 -6.19
C PRO A 213 23.06 -13.32 -5.99
N ARG A 214 23.04 -12.56 -7.09
CA ARG A 214 22.95 -11.08 -7.04
C ARG A 214 21.70 -10.57 -6.32
N VAL A 215 20.56 -11.23 -6.49
CA VAL A 215 19.33 -10.86 -5.80
C VAL A 215 19.41 -11.23 -4.32
N GLN A 216 20.07 -12.35 -4.02
CA GLN A 216 20.31 -12.75 -2.63
C GLN A 216 21.20 -11.74 -1.89
N GLU A 217 22.23 -11.20 -2.55
CA GLU A 217 23.13 -10.20 -1.97
C GLU A 217 22.39 -8.92 -1.54
N ILE A 218 21.50 -8.39 -2.37
CA ILE A 218 20.76 -7.15 -2.07
C ILE A 218 19.77 -7.30 -0.92
N MET A 219 19.48 -8.53 -0.51
CA MET A 219 18.60 -8.84 0.61
C MET A 219 19.38 -9.10 1.91
N ARG A 220 20.70 -8.87 1.90
CA ARG A 220 21.56 -9.10 3.06
C ARG A 220 22.01 -7.80 3.70
N ALA A 221 22.24 -7.89 5.03
CA ALA A 221 22.62 -6.76 5.86
C ALA A 221 23.76 -5.89 5.27
N PRO A 222 24.86 -6.41 4.74
CA PRO A 222 25.93 -5.56 4.19
C PRO A 222 25.47 -4.63 3.07
N TRP A 223 24.60 -5.12 2.18
CA TRP A 223 24.07 -4.29 1.11
C TRP A 223 23.03 -3.30 1.63
N ILE A 224 22.14 -3.74 2.51
CA ILE A 224 21.06 -2.91 3.09
C ILE A 224 21.67 -1.78 3.93
N GLU A 225 22.67 -2.07 4.76
CA GLU A 225 23.38 -1.06 5.55
C GLU A 225 24.10 -0.03 4.66
N GLU A 226 24.74 -0.50 3.58
CA GLU A 226 25.45 0.38 2.66
C GLU A 226 24.51 1.24 1.82
N HIS A 227 23.38 0.69 1.34
CA HIS A 227 22.57 1.34 0.29
C HIS A 227 21.24 1.90 0.75
N LEU A 228 20.66 1.41 1.85
CA LEU A 228 19.37 1.86 2.37
C LEU A 228 19.50 2.61 3.69
N LEU A 229 20.13 1.97 4.69
CA LEU A 229 20.19 2.56 6.02
C LEU A 229 21.09 3.81 6.03
N ASN A 230 20.73 4.79 6.84
CA ASN A 230 21.48 6.04 7.00
C ASN A 230 21.65 6.90 5.72
N LYS A 231 20.74 6.72 4.75
CA LYS A 231 20.72 7.51 3.50
C LYS A 231 19.80 8.75 3.57
N GLY A 232 19.52 9.21 4.73
CA GLY A 232 18.74 10.40 5.00
C GLY A 232 17.46 10.15 5.80
N PRO A 233 16.72 11.20 6.14
CA PRO A 233 15.60 11.09 7.08
C PRO A 233 14.45 10.21 6.57
N LEU A 234 14.18 10.19 5.26
CA LEU A 234 13.12 9.33 4.72
C LEU A 234 13.50 7.86 4.82
N LEU A 235 14.73 7.47 4.44
CA LEU A 235 15.19 6.09 4.55
C LEU A 235 15.48 5.66 6.00
N ALA A 236 15.58 6.59 6.95
CA ALA A 236 15.60 6.27 8.37
C ALA A 236 14.26 5.72 8.89
N LYS A 237 13.19 5.88 8.11
CA LYS A 237 11.86 5.29 8.38
C LYS A 237 11.71 3.87 7.79
N TYR A 238 12.69 3.40 7.04
CA TYR A 238 12.64 2.07 6.43
C TYR A 238 13.01 1.00 7.44
N HIS A 239 12.16 0.00 7.61
CA HIS A 239 12.31 -1.09 8.56
C HIS A 239 13.01 -2.28 7.94
N THR A 240 13.85 -2.93 8.74
CA THR A 240 14.61 -4.10 8.34
C THR A 240 14.53 -5.19 9.41
N TRP A 241 14.88 -6.41 9.09
CA TRP A 241 14.83 -7.52 10.02
C TRP A 241 15.57 -7.21 11.34
N ALA A 242 14.86 -7.38 12.45
CA ALA A 242 15.36 -7.19 13.81
C ALA A 242 16.02 -5.82 14.09
N ASP A 243 15.55 -4.75 13.44
CA ASP A 243 16.13 -3.40 13.57
C ASP A 243 15.86 -2.74 14.93
N GLY A 244 14.89 -3.23 15.68
CA GLY A 244 14.53 -2.75 17.00
C GLY A 244 13.24 -1.94 17.07
N HIS A 245 12.57 -1.70 15.93
CA HIS A 245 11.26 -1.09 15.93
C HIS A 245 10.19 -2.16 16.20
N VAL A 246 9.62 -2.14 17.38
CA VAL A 246 8.58 -3.08 17.79
C VAL A 246 7.27 -2.32 17.91
N TYR A 247 6.32 -2.64 17.04
CA TYR A 247 4.98 -2.08 17.11
C TYR A 247 4.08 -2.84 18.07
N PRO A 248 3.05 -2.22 18.63
CA PRO A 248 2.06 -2.92 19.46
C PRO A 248 1.47 -4.14 18.72
N GLY A 249 1.49 -5.29 19.38
CA GLY A 249 1.05 -6.57 18.81
C GLY A 249 2.05 -7.29 17.92
N GLU A 250 3.18 -6.68 17.58
CA GLU A 250 4.29 -7.27 16.82
C GLU A 250 5.42 -7.79 17.74
N GLU A 251 5.18 -7.88 19.03
CA GLU A 251 6.15 -8.39 20.04
C GLU A 251 6.36 -9.90 19.90
N ASP A 252 5.39 -10.61 19.35
CA ASP A 252 5.55 -12.02 19.05
C ASP A 252 6.47 -12.23 17.83
N ARG A 253 6.87 -13.47 17.62
CA ARG A 253 7.78 -13.83 16.53
C ARG A 253 7.07 -13.95 15.18
N SER A 254 5.87 -13.46 15.06
CA SER A 254 4.99 -13.93 14.01
C SER A 254 5.14 -13.22 12.70
N GLN A 255 5.70 -12.02 12.63
CA GLN A 255 5.80 -11.34 11.33
C GLN A 255 6.95 -10.33 11.25
N PHE A 256 7.36 -10.00 10.09
CA PHE A 256 8.19 -8.92 9.57
C PHE A 256 9.21 -8.27 10.48
N GLY A 257 9.53 -8.91 11.49
CA GLY A 257 10.73 -8.99 12.18
C GLY A 257 11.52 -7.78 12.57
N SER A 258 10.92 -6.66 12.83
CA SER A 258 11.67 -5.58 13.47
C SER A 258 12.08 -5.92 14.93
N ASN A 259 11.49 -6.94 15.54
CA ASN A 259 11.81 -7.37 16.89
C ASN A 259 13.19 -8.04 16.99
N PRO A 260 14.14 -7.51 17.79
CA PRO A 260 15.46 -8.13 18.01
C PRO A 260 15.42 -9.55 18.56
N GLY A 261 14.32 -9.93 19.24
CA GLY A 261 14.12 -11.30 19.75
C GLY A 261 13.98 -12.38 18.66
N LEU A 262 13.89 -11.98 17.40
CA LEU A 262 13.87 -12.88 16.24
C LEU A 262 15.26 -13.40 15.85
N LEU A 263 16.32 -12.73 16.30
CA LEU A 263 17.69 -13.16 16.02
C LEU A 263 17.95 -14.54 16.61
N GLY A 264 18.50 -15.43 15.78
CA GLY A 264 18.80 -16.81 16.19
C GLY A 264 17.58 -17.72 16.33
N GLY A 265 16.39 -17.27 15.95
CA GLY A 265 15.18 -18.10 15.93
C GLY A 265 14.99 -18.82 14.60
N ASN A 266 14.51 -20.06 14.65
CA ASN A 266 14.08 -20.80 13.47
C ASN A 266 12.69 -20.33 13.04
N TRP A 267 12.64 -19.20 12.36
CA TRP A 267 11.41 -18.68 11.85
C TRP A 267 11.38 -18.80 10.33
N TRP A 268 10.41 -19.52 9.79
CA TRP A 268 10.28 -19.80 8.35
C TRP A 268 11.56 -20.39 7.70
N GLY A 269 12.36 -21.15 8.44
CA GLY A 269 13.58 -21.77 7.91
C GLY A 269 14.74 -20.81 7.66
N HIS A 270 14.75 -19.64 8.27
CA HIS A 270 15.78 -18.63 8.11
C HIS A 270 16.63 -18.43 9.37
N GLU A 271 17.20 -19.51 9.85
CA GLU A 271 18.05 -19.53 11.06
C GLU A 271 19.34 -18.68 10.94
N ASP A 272 19.76 -18.41 9.72
CA ASP A 272 20.98 -17.69 9.40
C ASP A 272 20.78 -16.17 9.20
N ARG A 273 19.59 -15.65 9.46
CA ARG A 273 19.35 -14.21 9.39
C ARG A 273 20.06 -13.45 10.50
N VAL A 274 20.71 -12.39 10.11
CA VAL A 274 21.30 -11.41 11.03
C VAL A 274 20.47 -10.13 11.02
N ARG A 275 20.74 -9.25 11.98
CA ARG A 275 20.10 -7.94 12.02
C ARG A 275 20.30 -7.21 10.70
N HIS A 276 19.26 -6.54 10.22
CA HIS A 276 19.19 -5.82 8.96
C HIS A 276 19.19 -6.68 7.69
N ASP A 277 19.16 -8.00 7.81
CA ASP A 277 18.82 -8.84 6.66
C ASP A 277 17.38 -8.57 6.21
N MET A 278 17.06 -8.81 4.97
CA MET A 278 15.74 -8.77 4.38
C MET A 278 15.13 -7.37 4.18
N ILE A 279 14.63 -7.17 2.98
CA ILE A 279 13.72 -6.09 2.60
C ILE A 279 12.30 -6.67 2.61
N SER A 280 11.39 -5.99 3.30
CA SER A 280 9.96 -6.36 3.32
C SER A 280 9.15 -5.22 2.71
N GLU A 281 8.64 -5.46 1.52
CA GLU A 281 7.83 -4.51 0.74
C GLU A 281 6.69 -5.26 0.05
N GLY A 282 5.84 -5.96 0.83
CA GLY A 282 4.77 -6.80 0.30
C GLY A 282 3.81 -6.06 -0.63
N ASP A 283 3.59 -4.78 -0.41
CA ASP A 283 2.61 -3.97 -1.12
C ASP A 283 3.17 -3.19 -2.31
N SER A 284 4.48 -3.10 -2.41
CA SER A 284 5.15 -2.41 -3.52
C SER A 284 4.74 -2.89 -4.92
N PRO A 285 4.43 -4.17 -5.19
CA PRO A 285 3.94 -4.60 -6.49
C PRO A 285 2.70 -3.83 -6.95
N SER A 286 1.86 -3.34 -6.01
CA SER A 286 0.64 -2.60 -6.32
C SER A 286 0.89 -1.29 -7.07
N PHE A 287 2.00 -0.62 -6.83
CA PHE A 287 2.35 0.63 -7.52
C PHE A 287 3.52 0.46 -8.52
N LEU A 288 4.37 -0.54 -8.37
CA LEU A 288 5.53 -0.70 -9.25
C LEU A 288 5.15 -0.91 -10.71
N TYR A 289 3.98 -1.50 -11.00
CA TYR A 289 3.49 -1.61 -12.37
C TYR A 289 3.07 -0.27 -12.97
N LEU A 290 2.85 0.77 -12.14
CA LEU A 290 2.51 2.13 -12.56
C LEU A 290 3.75 2.97 -12.92
N VAL A 291 4.93 2.57 -12.44
CA VAL A 291 6.18 3.28 -12.72
C VAL A 291 6.53 3.13 -14.20
N ASP A 292 6.79 4.24 -14.88
CA ASP A 292 7.07 4.23 -16.31
C ASP A 292 8.51 3.87 -16.64
N THR A 293 8.73 2.58 -16.84
CA THR A 293 10.02 2.04 -17.31
C THR A 293 10.22 2.17 -18.82
N GLY A 294 9.27 2.76 -19.55
CA GLY A 294 9.22 2.76 -21.01
C GLY A 294 8.70 1.48 -21.64
N LEU A 295 8.47 0.43 -20.84
CA LEU A 295 7.98 -0.88 -21.29
C LEU A 295 6.68 -1.30 -20.59
N ARG A 296 6.19 -0.49 -19.65
CA ARG A 296 4.96 -0.81 -18.88
C ARG A 296 3.74 -0.86 -19.78
N SER A 297 2.78 -1.67 -19.38
CA SER A 297 1.40 -1.63 -19.86
C SER A 297 0.44 -1.49 -18.68
N LEU A 298 -0.37 -0.43 -18.68
CA LEU A 298 -1.42 -0.26 -17.67
C LEU A 298 -2.62 -1.18 -17.94
N GLU A 299 -2.76 -1.65 -19.18
CA GLU A 299 -3.81 -2.61 -19.56
C GLU A 299 -3.40 -4.03 -19.18
N ASN A 300 -2.11 -4.33 -19.22
CA ASN A 300 -1.60 -5.65 -18.89
C ASN A 300 -0.39 -5.55 -17.94
N PRO A 301 -0.61 -5.54 -16.63
CA PRO A 301 0.45 -5.38 -15.63
C PRO A 301 1.57 -6.42 -15.70
N SER A 302 1.31 -7.58 -16.31
CA SER A 302 2.33 -8.62 -16.48
C SER A 302 3.35 -8.32 -17.60
N TRP A 303 3.17 -7.23 -18.35
CA TRP A 303 4.05 -6.88 -19.46
C TRP A 303 5.07 -5.81 -19.06
N GLY A 304 6.33 -6.16 -19.07
CA GLY A 304 7.47 -5.25 -19.10
C GLY A 304 7.62 -4.24 -17.95
N GLY A 305 6.70 -4.21 -17.00
CA GLY A 305 6.76 -3.34 -15.83
C GLY A 305 7.64 -3.92 -14.72
N TRP A 306 7.97 -3.10 -13.73
CA TRP A 306 8.73 -3.54 -12.56
C TRP A 306 7.93 -4.48 -11.66
N GLY A 307 6.62 -4.27 -11.55
CA GLY A 307 5.70 -5.12 -10.80
C GLY A 307 5.00 -6.20 -11.65
N GLY A 308 5.42 -6.39 -12.88
CA GLY A 308 4.73 -7.21 -13.88
C GLY A 308 5.11 -8.68 -13.93
N ARG A 309 5.78 -9.21 -12.93
CA ARG A 309 6.13 -10.64 -12.86
C ARG A 309 6.16 -11.13 -11.43
#